data_cd98ce02ad7e327a2e4c26f2203f83e7
#
_entry.id   cd98ce02ad7e327a2e4c26f2203f83e7
#
_cell.length_a   1.000
_cell.length_b   1.000
_cell.length_c   1.000
_cell.angle_alpha   90.00
_cell.angle_beta   90.00
_cell.angle_gamma   90.00
#
_symmetry.space_group_name_H-M   'P 1'
#
loop_
_entity.id
_entity.type
_entity.pdbx_description
1 polymer ?
#
loop_
_entity_poly.entity_id
_entity_poly.type
_entity_poly.pdbx_seq_one_letter_code
_entity_poly.pdbx_strand_id
1 'polypeptide(L)'
;NGSGKTTILNIIAEKMKIQRGTYFNKSDFFDDYVGLCEQHTINSSFSIWRNSRIITSDDVFDYMLAVRCVNEKIDIKRENLFDEYMETKYSSFQMRSLDDYEQLKKNNDVKKHTFSKYVKRNLMGNIREQSNGESAFWFFTENIKENALYLLDEPENSLAVELQVKLLKFIEDSARFFGCQFIIATHSPFLLSMKESQIY
;
A
#
# COMPACT_ATOMS: atom_id res chain seq x y z
N ASN A 1 -16.31 3.92 -19.53
CA ASN A 1 -15.08 4.70 -19.45
C ASN A 1 -15.31 6.00 -20.22
N GLY A 2 -14.78 7.15 -19.73
CA GLY A 2 -14.95 8.45 -20.38
C GLY A 2 -16.04 9.36 -19.79
N SER A 3 -16.68 8.96 -18.67
CA SER A 3 -17.73 9.77 -18.00
C SER A 3 -17.18 10.90 -17.12
N GLY A 4 -15.86 11.11 -17.07
CA GLY A 4 -15.24 12.19 -16.32
C GLY A 4 -15.15 11.97 -14.78
N LYS A 5 -15.52 10.80 -14.26
CA LYS A 5 -15.49 10.50 -12.80
C LYS A 5 -14.13 10.75 -12.18
N THR A 6 -13.08 10.16 -12.74
CA THR A 6 -11.70 10.37 -12.30
C THR A 6 -11.30 11.84 -12.36
N THR A 7 -11.73 12.57 -13.41
CA THR A 7 -11.47 14.01 -13.56
C THR A 7 -12.11 14.79 -12.42
N ILE A 8 -13.37 14.50 -12.08
CA ILE A 8 -14.09 15.15 -10.98
C ILE A 8 -13.38 14.89 -9.64
N LEU A 9 -12.99 13.64 -9.34
CA LEU A 9 -12.24 13.34 -8.13
C LEU A 9 -10.92 14.11 -8.05
N ASN A 10 -10.21 14.20 -9.18
CA ASN A 10 -8.96 14.95 -9.26
C ASN A 10 -9.17 16.46 -9.05
N ILE A 11 -10.25 17.04 -9.59
CA ILE A 11 -10.61 18.45 -9.37
C ILE A 11 -10.91 18.70 -7.88
N ILE A 12 -11.69 17.83 -7.24
CA ILE A 12 -11.96 17.91 -5.80
C ILE A 12 -10.67 17.82 -5.00
N ALA A 13 -9.81 16.87 -5.32
CA ALA A 13 -8.52 16.71 -4.64
C ALA A 13 -7.64 17.95 -4.76
N GLU A 14 -7.55 18.56 -5.94
CA GLU A 14 -6.77 19.79 -6.19
C GLU A 14 -7.34 20.97 -5.41
N LYS A 15 -8.66 21.21 -5.50
CA LYS A 15 -9.33 22.32 -4.81
C LYS A 15 -9.23 22.21 -3.29
N MET A 16 -9.37 21.03 -2.75
CA MET A 16 -9.31 20.77 -1.30
C MET A 16 -7.89 20.52 -0.78
N LYS A 17 -6.87 20.52 -1.65
CA LYS A 17 -5.47 20.22 -1.33
C LYS A 17 -5.31 18.87 -0.61
N ILE A 18 -6.06 17.86 -1.08
CA ILE A 18 -6.04 16.52 -0.53
C ILE A 18 -4.73 15.82 -0.93
N GLN A 19 -4.14 15.07 -0.01
CA GLN A 19 -2.91 14.34 -0.24
C GLN A 19 -3.10 13.23 -1.28
N ARG A 20 -2.08 13.07 -2.12
CA ARG A 20 -2.02 12.07 -3.20
C ARG A 20 -0.75 11.23 -3.05
N GLY A 21 -0.87 9.93 -3.29
CA GLY A 21 0.27 9.00 -3.30
C GLY A 21 1.04 9.03 -4.61
N THR A 22 0.32 8.96 -5.73
CA THR A 22 0.87 8.91 -7.09
C THR A 22 0.60 10.21 -7.85
N TYR A 23 1.46 10.51 -8.82
CA TYR A 23 1.20 11.60 -9.77
C TYR A 23 0.13 11.17 -10.76
N PHE A 24 -0.72 12.11 -11.20
CA PHE A 24 -1.64 11.87 -12.30
C PHE A 24 -1.29 12.77 -13.48
N ASN A 25 -1.55 12.27 -14.67
CA ASN A 25 -1.36 13.04 -15.88
C ASN A 25 -2.50 14.05 -16.02
N LYS A 26 -2.16 15.33 -15.89
CA LYS A 26 -3.11 16.43 -16.15
C LYS A 26 -3.36 16.51 -17.66
N SER A 27 -4.63 16.56 -18.05
CA SER A 27 -4.98 16.95 -19.42
C SER A 27 -4.78 18.45 -19.62
N ASP A 28 -4.61 18.89 -20.87
CA ASP A 28 -4.41 20.30 -21.21
C ASP A 28 -5.54 21.21 -20.69
N PHE A 29 -6.75 20.67 -20.55
CA PHE A 29 -7.94 21.39 -20.06
C PHE A 29 -8.18 21.24 -18.55
N PHE A 30 -7.32 20.53 -17.82
CA PHE A 30 -7.57 20.25 -16.40
C PHE A 30 -7.59 21.53 -15.56
N ASP A 31 -6.66 22.42 -15.79
CA ASP A 31 -6.55 23.68 -15.06
C ASP A 31 -7.74 24.63 -15.38
N ASP A 32 -8.28 24.57 -16.59
CA ASP A 32 -9.50 25.28 -16.97
C ASP A 32 -10.71 24.76 -16.17
N TYR A 33 -10.87 23.43 -16.07
CA TYR A 33 -11.92 22.82 -15.26
C TYR A 33 -11.79 23.18 -13.78
N VAL A 34 -10.58 23.14 -13.25
CA VAL A 34 -10.32 23.58 -11.87
C VAL A 34 -10.71 25.05 -11.69
N GLY A 35 -10.40 25.91 -12.68
CA GLY A 35 -10.78 27.33 -12.67
C GLY A 35 -12.27 27.59 -12.65
N LEU A 36 -13.06 26.75 -13.33
CA LEU A 36 -14.52 26.87 -13.37
C LEU A 36 -15.21 26.43 -12.07
N CYS A 37 -14.55 25.64 -11.23
CA CYS A 37 -15.12 25.15 -9.98
C CYS A 37 -14.96 26.17 -8.86
N GLU A 38 -16.05 26.58 -8.22
CA GLU A 38 -16.05 27.42 -7.03
C GLU A 38 -16.10 26.57 -5.77
N GLN A 39 -15.29 26.94 -4.78
CA GLN A 39 -15.34 26.33 -3.46
C GLN A 39 -16.10 27.22 -2.49
N HIS A 40 -17.28 26.78 -2.09
CA HIS A 40 -18.02 27.46 -1.03
C HIS A 40 -17.61 26.88 0.33
N THR A 41 -16.96 27.67 1.16
CA THR A 41 -16.64 27.29 2.54
C THR A 41 -17.88 27.40 3.40
N ILE A 42 -18.50 26.27 3.70
CA ILE A 42 -19.50 26.20 4.76
C ILE A 42 -18.74 26.04 6.07
N ASN A 43 -18.69 27.12 6.86
CA ASN A 43 -18.16 27.21 8.22
C ASN A 43 -17.27 26.05 8.73
N SER A 44 -16.00 26.23 8.56
CA SER A 44 -14.84 25.96 9.41
C SER A 44 -14.93 24.85 10.48
N SER A 45 -14.68 23.64 10.10
CA SER A 45 -13.94 22.69 10.93
C SER A 45 -12.89 21.99 10.06
N PHE A 46 -12.08 22.78 9.38
CA PHE A 46 -11.03 22.32 8.45
C PHE A 46 -9.90 21.51 9.11
N SER A 47 -9.92 21.30 10.43
CA SER A 47 -8.99 20.40 11.11
C SER A 47 -9.22 18.91 10.78
N ILE A 48 -10.42 18.58 10.28
CA ILE A 48 -10.84 17.19 9.97
C ILE A 48 -10.10 16.62 8.75
N TRP A 49 -9.60 17.50 7.87
CA TRP A 49 -9.08 17.09 6.56
C TRP A 49 -7.58 16.75 6.54
N ARG A 50 -6.89 16.81 7.66
CA ARG A 50 -5.43 16.64 7.72
C ARG A 50 -4.95 15.27 7.24
N ASN A 51 -5.75 14.23 7.41
CA ASN A 51 -5.47 12.85 6.98
C ASN A 51 -6.19 12.47 5.68
N SER A 52 -6.85 13.46 5.03
CA SER A 52 -7.63 13.20 3.83
C SER A 52 -6.72 12.82 2.67
N ARG A 53 -7.14 11.84 1.89
CA ARG A 53 -6.34 11.27 0.80
C ARG A 53 -7.21 10.87 -0.39
N ILE A 54 -6.66 11.02 -1.59
CA ILE A 54 -7.18 10.33 -2.75
C ILE A 54 -6.43 9.01 -2.91
N ILE A 55 -7.15 7.93 -3.16
CA ILE A 55 -6.63 6.59 -3.42
C ILE A 55 -7.17 6.15 -4.77
N THR A 56 -6.26 5.83 -5.68
CA THR A 56 -6.57 5.36 -7.03
C THR A 56 -6.18 3.89 -7.19
N SER A 57 -6.65 3.26 -8.26
CA SER A 57 -6.22 1.91 -8.62
C SER A 57 -4.70 1.82 -8.84
N ASP A 58 -4.06 2.91 -9.30
CA ASP A 58 -2.61 2.98 -9.51
C ASP A 58 -1.85 2.92 -8.18
N ASP A 59 -2.34 3.60 -7.13
CA ASP A 59 -1.73 3.54 -5.78
C ASP A 59 -1.73 2.11 -5.25
N VAL A 60 -2.83 1.37 -5.46
CA VAL A 60 -2.94 -0.03 -5.05
C VAL A 60 -1.98 -0.91 -5.83
N PHE A 61 -1.87 -0.69 -7.14
CA PHE A 61 -0.98 -1.44 -8.01
C PHE A 61 0.50 -1.21 -7.64
N ASP A 62 0.89 0.03 -7.43
CA ASP A 62 2.25 0.39 -7.02
C ASP A 62 2.62 -0.24 -5.67
N TYR A 63 1.69 -0.25 -4.72
CA TYR A 63 1.88 -0.96 -3.46
C TYR A 63 2.14 -2.46 -3.66
N MET A 64 1.33 -3.12 -4.49
CA MET A 64 1.50 -4.55 -4.77
C MET A 64 2.86 -4.84 -5.44
N LEU A 65 3.29 -4.00 -6.37
CA LEU A 65 4.61 -4.11 -7.00
C LEU A 65 5.73 -3.91 -5.97
N ALA A 66 5.62 -2.92 -5.09
CA ALA A 66 6.60 -2.66 -4.05
C ALA A 66 6.77 -3.87 -3.10
N VAL A 67 5.66 -4.50 -2.69
CA VAL A 67 5.69 -5.72 -1.86
C VAL A 67 6.42 -6.86 -2.57
N ARG A 68 6.13 -7.09 -3.86
CA ARG A 68 6.81 -8.12 -4.65
C ARG A 68 8.30 -7.85 -4.77
N CYS A 69 8.69 -6.62 -5.11
CA CYS A 69 10.11 -6.24 -5.21
C CYS A 69 10.87 -6.43 -3.89
N VAL A 70 10.23 -6.16 -2.75
CA VAL A 70 10.83 -6.40 -1.44
C VAL A 70 11.03 -7.89 -1.19
N ASN A 71 10.03 -8.73 -1.48
CA ASN A 71 10.13 -10.17 -1.32
C ASN A 71 11.20 -10.77 -2.23
N GLU A 72 11.26 -10.36 -3.49
CA GLU A 72 12.30 -10.80 -4.44
C GLU A 72 13.71 -10.46 -3.92
N LYS A 73 13.93 -9.25 -3.42
CA LYS A 73 15.21 -8.88 -2.81
C LYS A 73 15.54 -9.69 -1.56
N ILE A 74 14.54 -10.09 -0.77
CA ILE A 74 14.72 -10.96 0.38
C ILE A 74 15.11 -12.36 -0.07
N ASP A 75 14.50 -12.89 -1.13
CA ASP A 75 14.81 -14.21 -1.67
C ASP A 75 16.22 -14.26 -2.27
N ILE A 76 16.63 -13.26 -3.04
CA ILE A 76 18.01 -13.13 -3.55
C ILE A 76 19.03 -13.10 -2.39
N LYS A 77 18.73 -12.34 -1.33
CA LYS A 77 19.60 -12.31 -0.15
C LYS A 77 19.65 -13.66 0.57
N ARG A 78 18.55 -14.43 0.55
CA ARG A 78 18.49 -15.77 1.14
C ARG A 78 19.36 -16.74 0.37
N GLU A 79 19.36 -16.68 -0.97
CA GLU A 79 20.23 -17.49 -1.84
C GLU A 79 21.70 -17.16 -1.58
N ASN A 80 22.07 -15.88 -1.58
CA ASN A 80 23.43 -15.45 -1.27
C ASN A 80 23.89 -15.91 0.13
N LEU A 81 23.02 -15.85 1.13
CA LEU A 81 23.31 -16.36 2.48
C LEU A 81 23.45 -17.89 2.51
N PHE A 82 22.75 -18.60 1.62
CA PHE A 82 22.89 -20.05 1.48
C PHE A 82 24.28 -20.41 0.94
N ASP A 83 24.70 -19.76 -0.14
CA ASP A 83 26.01 -19.98 -0.75
C ASP A 83 27.13 -19.66 0.26
N GLU A 84 27.04 -18.53 0.92
CA GLU A 84 27.98 -18.12 1.98
C GLU A 84 28.00 -19.10 3.16
N TYR A 85 26.83 -19.61 3.58
CA TYR A 85 26.72 -20.61 4.63
C TYR A 85 27.40 -21.92 4.22
N MET A 86 27.16 -22.39 2.98
CA MET A 86 27.74 -23.62 2.46
C MET A 86 29.27 -23.52 2.33
N GLU A 87 29.77 -22.44 1.74
CA GLU A 87 31.20 -22.17 1.62
C GLU A 87 31.89 -22.15 3.00
N THR A 88 31.30 -21.41 3.94
CA THR A 88 31.83 -21.25 5.30
C THR A 88 31.79 -22.56 6.07
N LYS A 89 30.70 -23.34 5.96
CA LYS A 89 30.52 -24.60 6.68
C LYS A 89 31.52 -25.67 6.31
N TYR A 90 31.87 -25.74 5.04
CA TYR A 90 32.80 -26.71 4.51
C TYR A 90 34.24 -26.20 4.35
N SER A 91 34.47 -24.93 4.72
CA SER A 91 35.81 -24.35 4.72
C SER A 91 36.69 -24.94 5.82
N SER A 92 37.96 -25.19 5.47
CA SER A 92 39.03 -25.57 6.42
C SER A 92 39.74 -24.36 6.99
N PHE A 93 38.97 -23.33 7.42
CA PHE A 93 39.54 -22.08 7.90
C PHE A 93 40.35 -22.29 9.18
N GLN A 94 41.57 -21.76 9.18
CA GLN A 94 42.49 -21.71 10.32
C GLN A 94 42.88 -20.26 10.55
N MET A 95 42.70 -19.76 11.77
CA MET A 95 43.11 -18.41 12.18
C MET A 95 44.64 -18.31 12.16
N ARG A 96 45.18 -17.29 11.49
CA ARG A 96 46.62 -17.02 11.41
C ARG A 96 47.02 -15.70 12.04
N SER A 97 46.09 -14.75 12.15
CA SER A 97 46.28 -13.42 12.72
C SER A 97 45.06 -12.97 13.53
N LEU A 98 45.23 -11.92 14.32
CA LEU A 98 44.13 -11.30 15.04
C LEU A 98 43.09 -10.65 14.13
N ASP A 99 43.47 -10.27 12.92
CA ASP A 99 42.57 -9.72 11.91
C ASP A 99 41.54 -10.77 11.40
N ASP A 100 41.88 -12.07 11.55
CA ASP A 100 41.01 -13.17 11.17
C ASP A 100 39.91 -13.46 12.22
N TYR A 101 39.86 -12.72 13.34
CA TYR A 101 38.96 -12.99 14.46
C TYR A 101 37.48 -12.93 14.08
N GLU A 102 37.06 -11.95 13.29
CA GLU A 102 35.67 -11.84 12.82
C GLU A 102 35.29 -13.01 11.92
N GLN A 103 36.21 -13.47 11.09
CA GLN A 103 36.00 -14.64 10.24
C GLN A 103 35.91 -15.94 11.05
N LEU A 104 36.69 -16.08 12.10
CA LEU A 104 36.59 -17.18 13.04
C LEU A 104 35.24 -17.22 13.74
N LYS A 105 34.76 -16.06 14.20
CA LYS A 105 33.45 -15.92 14.84
C LYS A 105 32.31 -16.35 13.90
N LYS A 106 32.36 -15.91 12.65
CA LYS A 106 31.42 -16.27 11.58
C LYS A 106 31.44 -17.77 11.30
N ASN A 107 32.62 -18.36 11.14
CA ASN A 107 32.79 -19.81 10.97
C ASN A 107 32.18 -20.62 12.15
N ASN A 108 32.40 -20.18 13.36
CA ASN A 108 31.87 -20.83 14.55
C ASN A 108 30.33 -20.70 14.63
N ASP A 109 29.76 -19.56 14.24
CA ASP A 109 28.31 -19.37 14.22
C ASP A 109 27.64 -20.26 13.14
N VAL A 110 28.23 -20.33 11.95
CA VAL A 110 27.77 -21.22 10.86
C VAL A 110 27.85 -22.69 11.26
N LYS A 111 28.95 -23.12 11.89
CA LYS A 111 29.12 -24.52 12.30
C LYS A 111 28.19 -24.94 13.46
N LYS A 112 27.79 -24.01 14.33
CA LYS A 112 26.90 -24.25 15.47
C LYS A 112 25.42 -24.28 15.12
N HIS A 113 25.01 -23.66 14.00
CA HIS A 113 23.61 -23.50 13.65
C HIS A 113 23.25 -24.22 12.35
N THR A 114 22.00 -24.66 12.25
CA THR A 114 21.42 -25.08 10.98
C THR A 114 21.17 -23.87 10.11
N PHE A 115 21.15 -24.05 8.78
CA PHE A 115 20.87 -22.98 7.85
C PHE A 115 19.61 -22.17 8.20
N SER A 116 18.51 -22.84 8.55
CA SER A 116 17.26 -22.17 8.95
C SER A 116 17.40 -21.25 10.16
N LYS A 117 18.22 -21.62 11.16
CA LYS A 117 18.52 -20.76 12.29
C LYS A 117 19.43 -19.61 11.93
N TYR A 118 20.40 -19.85 11.07
CA TYR A 118 21.31 -18.85 10.58
C TYR A 118 20.57 -17.77 9.77
N VAL A 119 19.67 -18.17 8.85
CA VAL A 119 18.83 -17.26 8.08
C VAL A 119 17.91 -16.43 8.98
N LYS A 120 17.21 -17.05 9.94
CA LYS A 120 16.32 -16.32 10.86
C LYS A 120 17.02 -15.22 11.68
N ARG A 121 18.33 -15.37 11.90
CA ARG A 121 19.12 -14.37 12.66
C ARG A 121 19.65 -13.24 11.76
N ASN A 122 19.91 -13.53 10.49
CA ASN A 122 20.61 -12.63 9.58
C ASN A 122 19.71 -12.02 8.49
N LEU A 123 18.50 -12.54 8.34
CA LEU A 123 17.57 -12.07 7.30
C LEU A 123 16.17 -11.86 7.88
N MET A 124 15.55 -10.75 7.47
CA MET A 124 14.13 -10.49 7.71
C MET A 124 13.28 -11.50 6.93
N GLY A 125 12.19 -11.97 7.51
CA GLY A 125 11.24 -12.82 6.80
C GLY A 125 10.56 -12.07 5.66
N ASN A 126 10.11 -12.82 4.64
CA ASN A 126 9.31 -12.24 3.56
C ASN A 126 8.06 -11.56 4.12
N ILE A 127 7.66 -10.45 3.52
CA ILE A 127 6.34 -9.90 3.74
C ILE A 127 5.35 -10.96 3.27
N ARG A 128 4.35 -11.26 4.10
CA ARG A 128 3.39 -12.31 3.79
C ARG A 128 2.79 -12.08 2.41
N GLU A 129 3.03 -13.02 1.51
CA GLU A 129 2.41 -13.02 0.19
C GLU A 129 0.92 -13.32 0.37
N GLN A 130 0.12 -12.33 0.06
CA GLN A 130 -1.32 -12.43 -0.04
C GLN A 130 -1.69 -12.46 -1.52
N SER A 131 -2.88 -12.97 -1.84
CA SER A 131 -3.41 -12.80 -3.18
C SER A 131 -3.47 -11.29 -3.54
N ASN A 132 -3.43 -10.96 -4.82
CA ASN A 132 -3.50 -9.56 -5.25
C ASN A 132 -4.68 -8.82 -4.64
N GLY A 133 -5.85 -9.46 -4.57
CA GLY A 133 -7.04 -8.89 -3.96
C GLY A 133 -6.90 -8.67 -2.45
N GLU A 134 -6.30 -9.63 -1.72
CA GLU A 134 -6.05 -9.46 -0.28
C GLU A 134 -5.05 -8.34 0.00
N SER A 135 -4.00 -8.22 -0.83
CA SER A 135 -3.04 -7.11 -0.73
C SER A 135 -3.70 -5.76 -1.00
N ALA A 136 -4.59 -5.69 -2.00
CA ALA A 136 -5.37 -4.49 -2.28
C ALA A 136 -6.32 -4.14 -1.11
N PHE A 137 -7.03 -5.11 -0.57
CA PHE A 137 -7.90 -4.90 0.60
C PHE A 137 -7.10 -4.42 1.81
N TRP A 138 -5.94 -5.05 2.08
CA TRP A 138 -5.03 -4.63 3.14
C TRP A 138 -4.54 -3.18 2.95
N PHE A 139 -4.22 -2.80 1.72
CA PHE A 139 -3.84 -1.42 1.41
C PHE A 139 -4.90 -0.41 1.81
N PHE A 140 -6.19 -0.68 1.52
CA PHE A 140 -7.28 0.21 1.93
C PHE A 140 -7.40 0.29 3.46
N THR A 141 -7.38 -0.83 4.15
CA THR A 141 -7.52 -0.87 5.62
C THR A 141 -6.37 -0.18 6.35
N GLU A 142 -5.16 -0.21 5.78
CA GLU A 142 -3.99 0.47 6.35
C GLU A 142 -3.98 1.98 6.06
N ASN A 143 -4.53 2.41 4.93
CA ASN A 143 -4.48 3.81 4.52
C ASN A 143 -5.71 4.63 4.93
N ILE A 144 -6.84 3.99 5.21
CA ILE A 144 -8.04 4.67 5.69
C ILE A 144 -7.96 4.78 7.22
N LYS A 145 -7.88 6.01 7.70
CA LYS A 145 -7.80 6.36 9.13
C LYS A 145 -9.04 7.17 9.52
N GLU A 146 -9.32 7.27 10.79
CA GLU A 146 -10.45 8.01 11.33
C GLU A 146 -10.41 9.53 11.05
N ASN A 147 -11.56 10.16 11.09
CA ASN A 147 -11.76 11.61 10.98
C ASN A 147 -11.13 12.22 9.71
N ALA A 148 -11.45 11.68 8.54
CA ALA A 148 -10.88 12.12 7.27
C ALA A 148 -11.85 11.96 6.08
N LEU A 149 -11.57 12.70 4.99
CA LEU A 149 -12.23 12.54 3.69
C LEU A 149 -11.37 11.68 2.79
N TYR A 150 -11.98 10.67 2.20
CA TYR A 150 -11.35 9.81 1.21
C TYR A 150 -12.03 9.92 -0.15
N LEU A 151 -11.21 10.13 -1.17
CA LEU A 151 -11.61 10.05 -2.57
C LEU A 151 -11.11 8.71 -3.10
N LEU A 152 -12.02 7.84 -3.53
CA LEU A 152 -11.67 6.52 -4.03
C LEU A 152 -12.02 6.43 -5.53
N ASP A 153 -11.03 6.09 -6.36
CA ASP A 153 -11.21 5.95 -7.80
C ASP A 153 -11.09 4.47 -8.20
N GLU A 154 -12.22 3.88 -8.58
CA GLU A 154 -12.39 2.48 -8.99
C GLU A 154 -11.73 1.49 -8.00
N PRO A 155 -12.05 1.56 -6.69
CA PRO A 155 -11.40 0.72 -5.69
C PRO A 155 -11.65 -0.78 -5.90
N GLU A 156 -12.64 -1.14 -6.70
CA GLU A 156 -12.98 -2.52 -7.05
C GLU A 156 -12.02 -3.19 -8.02
N ASN A 157 -11.22 -2.46 -8.79
CA ASN A 157 -10.45 -2.99 -9.93
C ASN A 157 -9.49 -4.14 -9.59
N SER A 158 -8.99 -4.17 -8.36
CA SER A 158 -8.07 -5.22 -7.90
C SER A 158 -8.72 -6.22 -6.94
N LEU A 159 -10.04 -6.13 -6.74
CA LEU A 159 -10.76 -6.91 -5.72
C LEU A 159 -11.69 -7.96 -6.33
N ALA A 160 -11.56 -9.21 -5.87
CA ALA A 160 -12.58 -10.22 -6.10
C ALA A 160 -13.90 -9.83 -5.40
N VAL A 161 -15.03 -10.35 -5.88
CA VAL A 161 -16.38 -10.02 -5.41
C VAL A 161 -16.50 -10.08 -3.87
N GLU A 162 -15.95 -11.13 -3.26
CA GLU A 162 -16.00 -11.30 -1.81
C GLU A 162 -15.25 -10.16 -1.06
N LEU A 163 -14.17 -9.69 -1.64
CA LEU A 163 -13.38 -8.60 -1.08
C LEU A 163 -14.04 -7.23 -1.32
N GLN A 164 -14.76 -7.07 -2.43
CA GLN A 164 -15.59 -5.88 -2.66
C GLN A 164 -16.69 -5.74 -1.59
N VAL A 165 -17.34 -6.86 -1.21
CA VAL A 165 -18.33 -6.88 -0.13
C VAL A 165 -17.68 -6.55 1.23
N LYS A 166 -16.48 -7.06 1.49
CA LYS A 166 -15.73 -6.70 2.70
C LYS A 166 -15.33 -5.23 2.72
N LEU A 167 -14.90 -4.69 1.58
CA LEU A 167 -14.54 -3.27 1.44
C LEU A 167 -15.77 -2.38 1.65
N LEU A 168 -16.91 -2.73 1.06
CA LEU A 168 -18.18 -2.03 1.27
C LEU A 168 -18.48 -1.93 2.76
N LYS A 169 -18.47 -3.05 3.48
CA LYS A 169 -18.74 -3.05 4.92
C LYS A 169 -17.73 -2.21 5.69
N PHE A 170 -16.45 -2.29 5.35
CA PHE A 170 -15.40 -1.50 5.98
C PHE A 170 -15.61 0.02 5.77
N ILE A 171 -16.05 0.44 4.57
CA ILE A 171 -16.36 1.83 4.25
C ILE A 171 -17.60 2.29 5.05
N GLU A 172 -18.68 1.50 5.09
CA GLU A 172 -19.87 1.80 5.88
C GLU A 172 -19.56 1.95 7.37
N ASP A 173 -18.78 1.02 7.93
CA ASP A 173 -18.36 1.07 9.33
C ASP A 173 -17.45 2.28 9.61
N SER A 174 -16.54 2.60 8.69
CA SER A 174 -15.65 3.76 8.79
C SER A 174 -16.42 5.09 8.76
N ALA A 175 -17.42 5.18 7.90
CA ALA A 175 -18.28 6.37 7.83
C ALA A 175 -19.15 6.52 9.09
N ARG A 176 -19.72 5.40 9.58
CA ARG A 176 -20.66 5.41 10.70
C ARG A 176 -19.98 5.63 12.05
N PHE A 177 -18.85 5.00 12.29
CA PHE A 177 -18.26 4.92 13.63
C PHE A 177 -16.94 5.69 13.77
N PHE A 178 -16.25 5.99 12.68
CA PHE A 178 -14.92 6.59 12.72
C PHE A 178 -14.83 7.98 12.08
N GLY A 179 -15.97 8.60 11.83
CA GLY A 179 -16.03 9.99 11.34
C GLY A 179 -15.42 10.19 9.95
N CYS A 180 -15.38 9.14 9.14
CA CYS A 180 -14.88 9.22 7.77
C CYS A 180 -16.00 9.68 6.82
N GLN A 181 -15.59 10.41 5.78
CA GLN A 181 -16.44 10.72 4.64
C GLN A 181 -15.79 10.15 3.37
N PHE A 182 -16.60 9.63 2.45
CA PHE A 182 -16.13 9.04 1.22
C PHE A 182 -16.81 9.68 0.01
N ILE A 183 -16.03 9.90 -1.04
CA ILE A 183 -16.52 10.20 -2.39
C ILE A 183 -15.90 9.13 -3.29
N ILE A 184 -16.73 8.29 -3.90
CA ILE A 184 -16.28 7.08 -4.58
C ILE A 184 -16.71 7.14 -6.04
N ALA A 185 -15.76 7.04 -6.95
CA ALA A 185 -16.03 6.75 -8.35
C ALA A 185 -15.93 5.23 -8.54
N THR A 186 -17.02 4.59 -8.94
CA THR A 186 -17.09 3.14 -9.04
C THR A 186 -17.98 2.68 -10.19
N HIS A 187 -17.70 1.47 -10.70
CA HIS A 187 -18.58 0.69 -11.57
C HIS A 187 -19.11 -0.56 -10.88
N SER A 188 -18.70 -0.83 -9.64
CA SER A 188 -19.14 -2.01 -8.90
C SER A 188 -20.59 -1.89 -8.44
N PRO A 189 -21.47 -2.84 -8.85
CA PRO A 189 -22.84 -2.87 -8.35
C PRO A 189 -22.90 -3.08 -6.83
N PHE A 190 -21.89 -3.72 -6.24
CA PHE A 190 -21.80 -3.90 -4.80
C PHE A 190 -21.56 -2.56 -4.08
N LEU A 191 -20.62 -1.76 -4.54
CA LEU A 191 -20.35 -0.45 -3.95
C LEU A 191 -21.51 0.53 -4.19
N LEU A 192 -22.20 0.43 -5.32
CA LEU A 192 -23.41 1.21 -5.59
C LEU A 192 -24.61 0.81 -4.71
N SER A 193 -24.59 -0.39 -4.11
CA SER A 193 -25.65 -0.84 -3.17
C SER A 193 -25.44 -0.37 -1.72
N MET A 194 -24.42 0.45 -1.47
CA MET A 194 -24.08 0.95 -0.13
C MET A 194 -25.24 1.70 0.48
N LYS A 195 -25.53 1.39 1.76
CA LYS A 195 -26.61 2.04 2.49
C LYS A 195 -26.20 3.47 2.88
N GLU A 196 -27.20 4.35 2.95
CA GLU A 196 -27.01 5.75 3.33
C GLU A 196 -26.03 6.51 2.41
N SER A 197 -25.83 6.04 1.17
CA SER A 197 -25.05 6.72 0.14
C SER A 197 -25.94 7.52 -0.79
N GLN A 198 -25.40 8.60 -1.34
CA GLN A 198 -26.04 9.39 -2.39
C GLN A 198 -25.35 9.10 -3.71
N ILE A 199 -26.10 8.69 -4.71
CA ILE A 199 -25.59 8.36 -6.05
C ILE A 199 -25.89 9.55 -6.98
N TYR A 200 -24.89 9.98 -7.74
CA TYR A 200 -24.96 11.06 -8.70
C TYR A 200 -24.77 10.57 -10.12
#